data_e2050484e8418ae43f9f61795d5035f1
#
_entry.id   e2050484e8418ae43f9f61795d5035f1
#
_cell.length_a   1.000
_cell.length_b   1.000
_cell.length_c   1.000
_cell.angle_alpha   90.00
_cell.angle_beta   90.00
_cell.angle_gamma   90.00
#
_symmetry.space_group_name_H-M   'P 1'
#
loop_
_entity.id
_entity.type
_entity.pdbx_description
1 polymer ?
#
loop_
_entity_poly.entity_id
_entity_poly.type
_entity_poly.pdbx_seq_one_letter_code
_entity_poly.pdbx_strand_id
1 'polypeptide(L)'
;MNDKWVEFAIRIQSIAQAGLQYGKDKFDRERYEELRQIVAEMLSLKTDIPVNKIFDLFCNEFGYQTPKVDTRAAVFVDGKILLVHENNGTWSLPGGWCDVDQSVASNTEKEVQEEAGFSVISEKIIAVQDWRKHNVVNYAYGVVKIFVLCRYEGGEFEKNIETTEIRFFDKNNLPSDLAVEKCTKEQILMCFDSYENPNAATLFD
;
A
#
# COMPACT_ATOMS: atom_id res chain seq x y z
N MET A 1 4.20 -5.07 16.11
CA MET A 1 4.15 -4.04 17.18
C MET A 1 4.81 -2.80 16.60
N ASN A 2 4.02 -1.75 16.33
CA ASN A 2 4.55 -0.52 15.71
C ASN A 2 5.61 0.11 16.63
N ASP A 3 6.77 0.45 16.07
CA ASP A 3 7.83 1.12 16.83
C ASP A 3 7.40 2.57 17.10
N LYS A 4 7.18 2.91 18.38
CA LYS A 4 6.78 4.26 18.81
C LYS A 4 7.76 5.35 18.36
N TRP A 5 9.04 5.03 18.18
CA TRP A 5 10.03 5.96 17.67
C TRP A 5 9.76 6.35 16.22
N VAL A 6 9.35 5.38 15.39
CA VAL A 6 8.95 5.64 14.00
C VAL A 6 7.68 6.50 13.97
N GLU A 7 6.70 6.22 14.84
CA GLU A 7 5.49 7.05 14.96
C GLU A 7 5.81 8.50 15.36
N PHE A 8 6.74 8.71 16.29
CA PHE A 8 7.18 10.05 16.67
C PHE A 8 7.90 10.75 15.51
N ALA A 9 8.78 10.05 14.80
CA ALA A 9 9.48 10.57 13.63
C ALA A 9 8.49 11.03 12.54
N ILE A 10 7.49 10.22 12.21
CA ILE A 10 6.43 10.56 11.25
C ILE A 10 5.69 11.84 11.68
N ARG A 11 5.31 11.94 12.95
CA ARG A 11 4.59 13.12 13.47
C ARG A 11 5.43 14.39 13.42
N ILE A 12 6.71 14.31 13.82
CA ILE A 12 7.62 15.45 13.77
C ILE A 12 7.84 15.90 12.33
N GLN A 13 8.06 14.96 11.41
CA GLN A 13 8.21 15.24 9.98
C GLN A 13 6.97 15.95 9.41
N SER A 14 5.77 15.45 9.71
CA SER A 14 4.52 16.05 9.24
C SER A 14 4.34 17.49 9.73
N ILE A 15 4.68 17.78 11.00
CA ILE A 15 4.63 19.12 11.56
C ILE A 15 5.64 20.04 10.88
N ALA A 16 6.89 19.56 10.70
CA ALA A 16 7.95 20.32 10.06
C ALA A 16 7.62 20.64 8.60
N GLN A 17 7.09 19.68 7.85
CA GLN A 17 6.68 19.87 6.47
C GLN A 17 5.54 20.89 6.34
N ALA A 18 4.53 20.81 7.19
CA ALA A 18 3.46 21.82 7.23
C ALA A 18 4.00 23.21 7.60
N GLY A 19 4.93 23.28 8.57
CA GLY A 19 5.59 24.52 8.94
C GLY A 19 6.41 25.14 7.80
N LEU A 20 7.11 24.35 7.01
CA LEU A 20 7.85 24.81 5.83
C LEU A 20 6.92 25.34 4.74
N GLN A 21 5.75 24.76 4.56
CA GLN A 21 4.78 25.19 3.56
C GLN A 21 4.04 26.46 3.96
N TYR A 22 3.58 26.54 5.19
CA TYR A 22 2.67 27.59 5.64
C TYR A 22 3.34 28.66 6.51
N GLY A 23 4.50 28.36 7.10
CA GLY A 23 5.28 29.31 7.92
C GLY A 23 5.85 30.42 7.07
N LYS A 24 5.71 31.67 7.55
CA LYS A 24 6.17 32.89 6.86
C LYS A 24 7.51 33.40 7.41
N ASP A 25 7.79 33.11 8.66
CA ASP A 25 9.04 33.55 9.31
C ASP A 25 10.22 32.71 8.86
N LYS A 26 11.33 33.36 8.48
CA LYS A 26 12.50 32.68 7.96
C LYS A 26 13.23 31.84 9.00
N PHE A 27 13.23 32.30 10.26
CA PHE A 27 13.90 31.56 11.35
C PHE A 27 13.09 30.34 11.76
N ASP A 28 11.76 30.42 11.67
CA ASP A 28 10.91 29.24 11.88
C ASP A 28 11.12 28.22 10.75
N ARG A 29 11.26 28.66 9.50
CA ARG A 29 11.55 27.77 8.36
C ARG A 29 12.89 27.04 8.54
N GLU A 30 13.95 27.73 8.98
CA GLU A 30 15.25 27.12 9.31
C GLU A 30 15.10 26.04 10.39
N ARG A 31 14.29 26.29 11.43
CA ARG A 31 14.01 25.31 12.49
C ARG A 31 13.23 24.10 11.96
N TYR A 32 12.28 24.30 11.05
CA TYR A 32 11.56 23.20 10.43
C TYR A 32 12.46 22.35 9.50
N GLU A 33 13.38 22.97 8.79
CA GLU A 33 14.39 22.25 8.00
C GLU A 33 15.31 21.41 8.91
N GLU A 34 15.76 21.97 10.02
CA GLU A 34 16.55 21.25 11.02
C GLU A 34 15.77 20.07 11.63
N LEU A 35 14.49 20.24 11.96
CA LEU A 35 13.65 19.16 12.45
C LEU A 35 13.52 18.01 11.44
N ARG A 36 13.41 18.29 10.15
CA ARG A 36 13.39 17.27 9.10
C ARG A 36 14.70 16.50 9.02
N GLN A 37 15.83 17.21 9.16
CA GLN A 37 17.15 16.59 9.18
C GLN A 37 17.30 15.66 10.39
N ILE A 38 16.94 16.11 11.58
CA ILE A 38 16.96 15.30 12.81
C ILE A 38 16.12 14.03 12.65
N VAL A 39 14.91 14.13 12.09
CA VAL A 39 14.03 12.98 11.86
C VAL A 39 14.66 11.98 10.89
N ALA A 40 15.29 12.44 9.81
CA ALA A 40 15.98 11.56 8.87
C ALA A 40 17.15 10.81 9.54
N GLU A 41 17.92 11.49 10.39
CA GLU A 41 18.99 10.88 11.18
C GLU A 41 18.45 9.87 12.20
N MET A 42 17.36 10.19 12.91
CA MET A 42 16.71 9.27 13.85
C MET A 42 16.24 7.99 13.16
N LEU A 43 15.64 8.09 11.99
CA LEU A 43 15.17 6.93 11.21
C LEU A 43 16.35 6.13 10.65
N SER A 44 17.44 6.79 10.22
CA SER A 44 18.66 6.12 9.75
C SER A 44 19.27 5.24 10.83
N LEU A 45 19.30 5.72 12.08
CA LEU A 45 19.79 4.94 13.22
C LEU A 45 18.93 3.71 13.55
N LYS A 46 17.69 3.69 13.10
CA LYS A 46 16.72 2.61 13.39
C LYS A 46 16.54 1.60 12.24
N THR A 47 16.82 1.99 11.03
CA THR A 47 16.47 1.22 9.83
C THR A 47 17.65 0.76 9.00
N ASP A 48 18.87 1.16 9.35
CA ASP A 48 20.10 0.97 8.56
C ASP A 48 20.03 1.58 7.13
N ILE A 49 19.02 2.42 6.87
CA ILE A 49 18.88 3.15 5.60
C ILE A 49 19.68 4.45 5.69
N PRO A 50 20.52 4.78 4.70
CA PRO A 50 21.26 6.04 4.70
C PRO A 50 20.37 7.28 4.79
N VAL A 51 20.80 8.30 5.54
CA VAL A 51 20.04 9.54 5.81
C VAL A 51 19.54 10.20 4.53
N ASN A 52 20.37 10.30 3.48
CA ASN A 52 19.98 10.88 2.19
C ASN A 52 18.83 10.10 1.55
N LYS A 53 18.86 8.77 1.59
CA LYS A 53 17.78 7.94 1.05
C LYS A 53 16.49 8.10 1.85
N ILE A 54 16.57 8.25 3.16
CA ILE A 54 15.40 8.56 4.00
C ILE A 54 14.86 9.93 3.63
N PHE A 55 15.71 10.92 3.44
CA PHE A 55 15.32 12.26 3.03
C PHE A 55 14.57 12.25 1.69
N ASP A 56 15.08 11.51 0.71
CA ASP A 56 14.44 11.37 -0.62
C ASP A 56 13.11 10.63 -0.57
N LEU A 57 12.96 9.63 0.31
CA LEU A 57 11.74 8.84 0.42
C LEU A 57 10.66 9.48 1.30
N PHE A 58 11.08 10.31 2.26
CA PHE A 58 10.23 10.71 3.38
C PHE A 58 10.02 12.22 3.46
N CYS A 59 10.93 13.00 2.91
CA CYS A 59 10.95 14.46 3.03
C CYS A 59 10.84 15.21 1.70
N ASN A 60 10.47 14.55 0.62
CA ASN A 60 10.43 15.16 -0.72
C ASN A 60 9.07 15.77 -1.09
N GLU A 61 8.04 15.57 -0.30
CA GLU A 61 6.72 16.15 -0.55
C GLU A 61 6.65 17.62 -0.08
N PHE A 62 5.85 18.42 -0.79
CA PHE A 62 5.52 19.78 -0.41
C PHE A 62 4.08 19.84 0.09
N GLY A 63 3.81 20.74 1.06
CA GLY A 63 2.48 20.95 1.58
C GLY A 63 2.12 20.04 2.76
N TYR A 64 0.83 19.81 2.97
CA TYR A 64 0.34 18.96 4.04
C TYR A 64 0.57 17.49 3.70
N GLN A 65 1.28 16.77 4.55
CA GLN A 65 1.56 15.37 4.35
C GLN A 65 0.28 14.52 4.53
N THR A 66 -0.04 13.73 3.52
CA THR A 66 -1.18 12.81 3.54
C THR A 66 -0.71 11.35 3.43
N PRO A 67 -1.52 10.36 3.84
CA PRO A 67 -1.22 8.97 3.55
C PRO A 67 -1.17 8.73 2.04
N LYS A 68 -0.27 7.86 1.61
CA LYS A 68 -0.31 7.29 0.25
C LYS A 68 -1.47 6.31 0.14
N VAL A 69 -2.04 6.21 -1.03
CA VAL A 69 -3.12 5.27 -1.34
C VAL A 69 -2.53 4.06 -2.05
N ASP A 70 -2.83 2.86 -1.55
CA ASP A 70 -2.46 1.56 -2.12
C ASP A 70 -3.74 0.79 -2.45
N THR A 71 -3.91 0.36 -3.71
CA THR A 71 -5.09 -0.39 -4.14
C THR A 71 -4.75 -1.86 -4.33
N ARG A 72 -5.64 -2.76 -3.89
CA ARG A 72 -5.50 -4.21 -4.02
C ARG A 72 -6.75 -4.82 -4.64
N ALA A 73 -6.58 -5.56 -5.72
CA ALA A 73 -7.66 -6.22 -6.44
C ALA A 73 -7.94 -7.62 -5.89
N ALA A 74 -9.19 -7.89 -5.55
CA ALA A 74 -9.68 -9.23 -5.28
C ALA A 74 -10.44 -9.74 -6.52
N VAL A 75 -9.76 -10.52 -7.34
CA VAL A 75 -10.29 -11.12 -8.57
C VAL A 75 -10.57 -12.59 -8.32
N PHE A 76 -11.79 -13.03 -8.60
CA PHE A 76 -12.21 -14.43 -8.39
C PHE A 76 -12.60 -15.10 -9.69
N VAL A 77 -12.14 -16.35 -9.87
CA VAL A 77 -12.58 -17.27 -10.92
C VAL A 77 -12.84 -18.64 -10.29
N ASP A 78 -14.02 -19.20 -10.50
CA ASP A 78 -14.45 -20.48 -9.93
C ASP A 78 -14.25 -20.58 -8.40
N GLY A 79 -14.52 -19.49 -7.68
CA GLY A 79 -14.42 -19.41 -6.23
C GLY A 79 -12.98 -19.34 -5.68
N LYS A 80 -11.97 -19.19 -6.54
CA LYS A 80 -10.57 -19.05 -6.18
C LYS A 80 -10.11 -17.62 -6.43
N ILE A 81 -9.22 -17.13 -5.56
CA ILE A 81 -8.66 -15.78 -5.65
C ILE A 81 -7.37 -15.75 -6.45
N LEU A 82 -7.22 -14.75 -7.31
CA LEU A 82 -5.99 -14.48 -8.04
C LEU A 82 -4.93 -13.91 -7.10
N LEU A 83 -3.74 -14.52 -7.10
CA LEU A 83 -2.52 -13.91 -6.56
C LEU A 83 -1.45 -13.86 -7.66
N VAL A 84 -0.59 -12.85 -7.56
CA VAL A 84 0.59 -12.65 -8.40
C VAL A 84 1.84 -13.01 -7.61
N HIS A 85 2.79 -13.69 -8.26
CA HIS A 85 4.08 -14.04 -7.69
C HIS A 85 5.12 -13.02 -8.14
N GLU A 86 5.60 -12.25 -7.20
CA GLU A 86 6.57 -11.19 -7.45
C GLU A 86 7.98 -11.75 -7.72
N ASN A 87 8.84 -10.94 -8.29
CA ASN A 87 10.22 -11.33 -8.58
C ASN A 87 11.10 -11.50 -7.32
N ASN A 88 10.63 -11.06 -6.16
CA ASN A 88 11.24 -11.29 -4.84
C ASN A 88 10.90 -12.67 -4.24
N GLY A 89 10.01 -13.44 -4.88
CA GLY A 89 9.61 -14.79 -4.47
C GLY A 89 8.41 -14.84 -3.52
N THR A 90 7.62 -13.76 -3.40
CA THR A 90 6.44 -13.72 -2.53
C THR A 90 5.15 -13.53 -3.34
N TRP A 91 4.02 -13.96 -2.75
CA TRP A 91 2.68 -13.83 -3.33
C TRP A 91 1.91 -12.66 -2.73
N SER A 92 1.19 -11.92 -3.57
CA SER A 92 0.28 -10.86 -3.12
C SER A 92 -0.98 -10.78 -3.99
N LEU A 93 -1.98 -10.03 -3.51
CA LEU A 93 -3.04 -9.56 -4.39
C LEU A 93 -2.47 -8.57 -5.41
N PRO A 94 -2.90 -8.61 -6.68
CA PRO A 94 -2.53 -7.60 -7.66
C PRO A 94 -2.84 -6.20 -7.15
N GLY A 95 -1.93 -5.26 -7.37
CA GLY A 95 -2.13 -3.89 -6.94
C GLY A 95 -0.89 -3.17 -6.45
N GLY A 96 -0.97 -1.85 -6.39
CA GLY A 96 0.14 -0.96 -6.06
C GLY A 96 -0.32 0.42 -5.63
N TRP A 97 0.61 1.36 -5.71
CA TRP A 97 0.34 2.76 -5.40
C TRP A 97 -0.65 3.36 -6.40
N CYS A 98 -1.65 4.05 -5.87
CA CYS A 98 -2.58 4.77 -6.72
C CYS A 98 -1.91 6.00 -7.32
N ASP A 99 -1.78 6.02 -8.64
CA ASP A 99 -1.21 7.15 -9.37
C ASP A 99 -2.07 8.41 -9.20
N VAL A 100 -1.43 9.57 -9.26
CA VAL A 100 -2.05 10.87 -8.99
C VAL A 100 -3.18 11.23 -9.97
N ASP A 101 -3.16 10.67 -11.15
CA ASP A 101 -4.15 10.87 -12.22
C ASP A 101 -5.16 9.71 -12.33
N GLN A 102 -5.09 8.73 -11.42
CA GLN A 102 -5.99 7.58 -11.39
C GLN A 102 -7.02 7.70 -10.26
N SER A 103 -8.21 7.18 -10.54
CA SER A 103 -9.17 6.86 -9.49
C SER A 103 -8.83 5.51 -8.84
N VAL A 104 -9.40 5.22 -7.67
CA VAL A 104 -9.25 3.90 -7.03
C VAL A 104 -9.65 2.76 -7.98
N ALA A 105 -10.76 2.91 -8.71
CA ALA A 105 -11.21 1.89 -9.66
C ALA A 105 -10.24 1.72 -10.82
N SER A 106 -9.93 2.82 -11.53
CA SER A 106 -9.05 2.75 -12.70
C SER A 106 -7.63 2.30 -12.35
N ASN A 107 -7.09 2.69 -11.19
CA ASN A 107 -5.80 2.19 -10.73
C ASN A 107 -5.84 0.69 -10.44
N THR A 108 -6.88 0.22 -9.76
CA THR A 108 -7.03 -1.21 -9.48
C THR A 108 -7.09 -2.05 -10.76
N GLU A 109 -7.85 -1.60 -11.76
CA GLU A 109 -7.97 -2.27 -13.07
C GLU A 109 -6.65 -2.23 -13.84
N LYS A 110 -5.95 -1.11 -13.83
CA LYS A 110 -4.62 -0.91 -14.42
C LYS A 110 -3.60 -1.89 -13.82
N GLU A 111 -3.51 -1.97 -12.49
CA GLU A 111 -2.58 -2.87 -11.81
C GLU A 111 -2.84 -4.34 -12.15
N VAL A 112 -4.11 -4.77 -12.22
CA VAL A 112 -4.45 -6.15 -12.64
C VAL A 112 -4.02 -6.40 -14.08
N GLN A 113 -4.17 -5.41 -14.97
CA GLN A 113 -3.73 -5.54 -16.35
C GLN A 113 -2.20 -5.59 -16.45
N GLU A 114 -1.48 -4.78 -15.69
CA GLU A 114 -0.01 -4.72 -15.73
C GLU A 114 0.63 -5.96 -15.09
N GLU A 115 0.12 -6.42 -13.94
CA GLU A 115 0.70 -7.53 -13.20
C GLU A 115 0.21 -8.91 -13.64
N ALA A 116 -1.06 -9.02 -14.05
CA ALA A 116 -1.67 -10.31 -14.40
C ALA A 116 -2.11 -10.45 -15.86
N GLY A 117 -2.08 -9.39 -16.67
CA GLY A 117 -2.55 -9.39 -18.05
C GLY A 117 -4.06 -9.53 -18.20
N PHE A 118 -4.82 -9.34 -17.11
CA PHE A 118 -6.25 -9.52 -17.11
C PHE A 118 -7.02 -8.21 -17.18
N SER A 119 -8.10 -8.21 -17.96
CA SER A 119 -9.12 -7.17 -17.93
C SER A 119 -10.13 -7.48 -16.83
N VAL A 120 -10.40 -6.50 -15.99
CA VAL A 120 -11.37 -6.61 -14.89
C VAL A 120 -12.22 -5.36 -14.81
N ILE A 121 -13.36 -5.45 -14.12
CA ILE A 121 -14.22 -4.33 -13.76
C ILE A 121 -14.30 -4.25 -12.24
N SER A 122 -13.96 -3.09 -11.69
CA SER A 122 -14.10 -2.79 -10.27
C SER A 122 -15.57 -2.65 -9.89
N GLU A 123 -16.05 -3.50 -8.97
CA GLU A 123 -17.46 -3.56 -8.60
C GLU A 123 -17.79 -2.99 -7.22
N LYS A 124 -16.88 -3.22 -6.25
CA LYS A 124 -17.16 -2.88 -4.85
C LYS A 124 -15.88 -2.65 -4.07
N ILE A 125 -15.87 -1.66 -3.19
CA ILE A 125 -14.84 -1.54 -2.15
C ILE A 125 -15.15 -2.54 -1.04
N ILE A 126 -14.24 -3.48 -0.82
CA ILE A 126 -14.30 -4.48 0.25
C ILE A 126 -13.92 -3.83 1.56
N ALA A 127 -12.77 -3.14 1.59
CA ALA A 127 -12.26 -2.50 2.79
C ALA A 127 -11.39 -1.28 2.49
N VAL A 128 -11.36 -0.36 3.46
CA VAL A 128 -10.42 0.76 3.54
C VAL A 128 -9.68 0.64 4.88
N GLN A 129 -8.39 0.40 4.85
CA GLN A 129 -7.62 0.05 6.05
C GLN A 129 -6.38 0.93 6.25
N ASP A 130 -6.14 1.33 7.48
CA ASP A 130 -4.84 1.86 7.90
C ASP A 130 -3.84 0.69 8.01
N TRP A 131 -2.81 0.67 7.16
CA TRP A 131 -1.79 -0.39 7.15
C TRP A 131 -1.20 -0.70 8.54
N ARG A 132 -1.08 0.29 9.42
CA ARG A 132 -0.50 0.14 10.76
C ARG A 132 -1.28 -0.81 11.67
N LYS A 133 -2.56 -1.01 11.38
CA LYS A 133 -3.43 -1.91 12.15
C LYS A 133 -3.40 -3.35 11.64
N HIS A 134 -2.97 -3.56 10.39
CA HIS A 134 -3.12 -4.84 9.70
C HIS A 134 -1.81 -5.45 9.17
N ASN A 135 -0.82 -4.63 8.84
CA ASN A 135 0.44 -5.08 8.24
C ASN A 135 1.63 -4.92 9.20
N VAL A 136 2.66 -5.73 9.04
CA VAL A 136 3.80 -5.86 9.99
C VAL A 136 5.01 -5.02 9.57
N VAL A 137 4.85 -3.99 8.74
CA VAL A 137 5.98 -3.20 8.23
C VAL A 137 5.95 -1.78 8.73
N ASN A 138 7.12 -1.22 9.02
CA ASN A 138 7.28 0.18 9.42
C ASN A 138 7.60 1.04 8.19
N TYR A 139 6.57 1.52 7.48
CA TYR A 139 6.76 2.63 6.56
C TYR A 139 6.96 3.93 7.34
N ALA A 140 7.80 4.80 6.81
CA ALA A 140 8.02 6.14 7.37
C ALA A 140 6.86 7.12 7.04
N TYR A 141 5.81 6.67 6.36
CA TYR A 141 4.63 7.45 5.96
C TYR A 141 3.35 6.63 6.17
N GLY A 142 2.23 7.31 6.26
CA GLY A 142 0.93 6.64 6.32
C GLY A 142 0.57 5.99 4.98
N VAL A 143 -0.14 4.86 5.05
CA VAL A 143 -0.72 4.19 3.88
C VAL A 143 -2.17 3.85 4.16
N VAL A 144 -3.05 4.22 3.25
CA VAL A 144 -4.42 3.76 3.22
C VAL A 144 -4.51 2.67 2.16
N LYS A 145 -4.82 1.44 2.60
CA LYS A 145 -5.03 0.30 1.70
C LYS A 145 -6.50 0.17 1.35
N ILE A 146 -6.80 0.10 0.07
CA ILE A 146 -8.16 -0.04 -0.46
C ILE A 146 -8.25 -1.38 -1.20
N PHE A 147 -9.07 -2.28 -0.67
CA PHE A 147 -9.33 -3.58 -1.28
C PHE A 147 -10.59 -3.49 -2.14
N VAL A 148 -10.49 -3.89 -3.39
CA VAL A 148 -11.56 -3.77 -4.38
C VAL A 148 -11.93 -5.15 -4.93
N LEU A 149 -13.20 -5.49 -4.84
CA LEU A 149 -13.74 -6.67 -5.53
C LEU A 149 -13.85 -6.35 -7.02
N CYS A 150 -13.24 -7.19 -7.85
CA CYS A 150 -13.20 -7.03 -9.28
C CYS A 150 -13.78 -8.24 -9.98
N ARG A 151 -14.62 -7.99 -10.99
CA ARG A 151 -15.14 -9.02 -11.87
C ARG A 151 -14.17 -9.27 -13.03
N TYR A 152 -13.80 -10.53 -13.24
CA TYR A 152 -12.94 -10.96 -14.34
C TYR A 152 -13.67 -10.88 -15.68
N GLU A 153 -13.04 -10.28 -16.69
CA GLU A 153 -13.59 -10.13 -18.05
C GLU A 153 -12.80 -10.94 -19.10
N GLY A 154 -11.59 -11.37 -18.78
CA GLY A 154 -10.72 -12.11 -19.70
C GLY A 154 -9.29 -11.62 -19.67
N GLY A 155 -8.48 -12.16 -20.56
CA GLY A 155 -7.06 -11.81 -20.71
C GLY A 155 -6.16 -13.03 -20.55
N GLU A 156 -4.89 -12.84 -20.82
CA GLU A 156 -3.87 -13.89 -20.72
C GLU A 156 -2.64 -13.30 -20.02
N PHE A 157 -2.05 -14.08 -19.14
CA PHE A 157 -0.84 -13.69 -18.42
C PHE A 157 0.39 -13.85 -19.31
N GLU A 158 1.19 -12.80 -19.37
CA GLU A 158 2.55 -12.85 -19.86
C GLU A 158 3.52 -12.38 -18.75
N LYS A 159 4.57 -13.18 -18.54
CA LYS A 159 5.61 -12.83 -17.57
C LYS A 159 6.20 -11.45 -17.88
N ASN A 160 6.30 -10.60 -16.87
CA ASN A 160 6.81 -9.24 -16.99
C ASN A 160 7.92 -8.94 -15.96
N ILE A 161 8.31 -7.67 -15.81
CA ILE A 161 9.44 -7.27 -14.96
C ILE A 161 9.09 -7.47 -13.47
N GLU A 162 7.82 -7.36 -13.09
CA GLU A 162 7.37 -7.37 -11.70
C GLU A 162 6.80 -8.73 -11.30
N THR A 163 6.06 -9.39 -12.20
CA THR A 163 5.35 -10.64 -11.97
C THR A 163 5.96 -11.80 -12.75
N THR A 164 6.33 -12.84 -12.03
CA THR A 164 6.93 -14.06 -12.60
C THR A 164 5.94 -15.17 -12.89
N GLU A 165 4.83 -15.21 -12.13
CA GLU A 165 3.78 -16.22 -12.21
C GLU A 165 2.48 -15.65 -11.66
N ILE A 166 1.34 -16.14 -12.12
CA ILE A 166 0.04 -15.94 -11.50
C ILE A 166 -0.59 -17.26 -11.13
N ARG A 167 -1.42 -17.29 -10.09
CA ARG A 167 -2.17 -18.49 -9.72
C ARG A 167 -3.46 -18.14 -9.00
N PHE A 168 -4.47 -18.99 -9.19
CA PHE A 168 -5.73 -18.94 -8.44
C PHE A 168 -5.68 -19.89 -7.24
N PHE A 169 -5.94 -19.37 -6.05
CA PHE A 169 -5.85 -20.11 -4.78
C PHE A 169 -7.22 -20.29 -4.13
N ASP A 170 -7.42 -21.48 -3.56
CA ASP A 170 -8.57 -21.76 -2.69
C ASP A 170 -8.39 -21.11 -1.32
N LYS A 171 -9.48 -20.73 -0.67
CA LYS A 171 -9.53 -20.12 0.67
C LYS A 171 -8.69 -20.89 1.72
N ASN A 172 -8.72 -22.22 1.65
CA ASN A 172 -8.03 -23.10 2.60
C ASN A 172 -6.62 -23.51 2.17
N ASN A 173 -6.17 -23.10 0.99
CA ASN A 173 -4.87 -23.49 0.45
C ASN A 173 -4.08 -22.27 -0.08
N LEU A 174 -4.02 -21.22 0.74
CA LEU A 174 -3.23 -20.03 0.44
C LEU A 174 -1.73 -20.32 0.61
N PRO A 175 -0.85 -19.68 -0.18
CA PRO A 175 0.59 -19.87 -0.06
C PRO A 175 1.11 -19.35 1.28
N SER A 176 2.20 -19.93 1.77
CA SER A 176 2.85 -19.54 3.04
C SER A 176 3.75 -18.31 2.89
N ASP A 177 4.23 -18.07 1.69
CA ASP A 177 5.20 -17.03 1.29
C ASP A 177 4.49 -15.78 0.76
N LEU A 178 3.58 -15.25 1.59
CA LEU A 178 2.87 -14.01 1.30
C LEU A 178 3.76 -12.78 1.54
N ALA A 179 3.63 -11.78 0.66
CA ALA A 179 4.17 -10.43 0.87
C ALA A 179 3.36 -9.71 1.95
N VAL A 180 3.60 -10.04 3.23
CA VAL A 180 2.79 -9.56 4.38
C VAL A 180 2.81 -8.05 4.55
N GLU A 181 3.81 -7.35 4.01
CA GLU A 181 3.86 -5.90 3.94
C GLU A 181 2.82 -5.33 2.95
N LYS A 182 2.51 -6.10 1.90
CA LYS A 182 1.52 -5.74 0.89
C LYS A 182 0.14 -6.28 1.24
N CYS A 183 0.06 -7.57 1.56
CA CYS A 183 -1.20 -8.24 1.84
C CYS A 183 -1.00 -9.40 2.82
N THR A 184 -1.70 -9.39 3.94
CA THR A 184 -1.69 -10.48 4.92
C THR A 184 -2.71 -11.56 4.57
N LYS A 185 -2.57 -12.73 5.18
CA LYS A 185 -3.54 -13.82 5.04
C LYS A 185 -4.95 -13.40 5.46
N GLU A 186 -5.05 -12.65 6.55
CA GLU A 186 -6.32 -12.14 7.09
C GLU A 186 -7.00 -11.19 6.08
N GLN A 187 -6.23 -10.36 5.39
CA GLN A 187 -6.73 -9.47 4.34
C GLN A 187 -7.24 -10.26 3.13
N ILE A 188 -6.55 -11.35 2.75
CA ILE A 188 -7.04 -12.23 1.68
C ILE A 188 -8.33 -12.96 2.10
N LEU A 189 -8.40 -13.46 3.32
CA LEU A 189 -9.62 -14.10 3.86
C LEU A 189 -10.80 -13.12 3.91
N MET A 190 -10.57 -11.88 4.29
CA MET A 190 -11.56 -10.80 4.23
C MET A 190 -12.10 -10.61 2.80
N CYS A 191 -11.26 -10.73 1.77
CA CYS A 191 -11.71 -10.67 0.37
C CYS A 191 -12.64 -11.85 0.03
N PHE A 192 -12.33 -13.07 0.49
CA PHE A 192 -13.21 -14.22 0.34
C PHE A 192 -14.56 -13.99 1.03
N ASP A 193 -14.56 -13.50 2.26
CA ASP A 193 -15.79 -13.24 3.02
C ASP A 193 -16.69 -12.22 2.30
N SER A 194 -16.10 -11.20 1.67
CA SER A 194 -16.85 -10.24 0.86
C SER A 194 -17.37 -10.83 -0.45
N TYR A 195 -16.61 -11.71 -1.08
CA TYR A 195 -17.03 -12.42 -2.30
C TYR A 195 -18.18 -13.40 -2.01
N GLU A 196 -18.08 -14.17 -0.94
CA GLU A 196 -19.12 -15.13 -0.50
C GLU A 196 -20.39 -14.42 0.00
N ASN A 197 -20.29 -13.17 0.45
CA ASN A 197 -21.41 -12.35 0.92
C ASN A 197 -21.46 -11.00 0.19
N PRO A 198 -22.06 -10.93 -1.00
CA PRO A 198 -22.12 -9.69 -1.79
C PRO A 198 -22.78 -8.50 -1.08
N ASN A 199 -23.65 -8.77 -0.10
CA ASN A 199 -24.33 -7.74 0.70
C ASN A 199 -23.54 -7.29 1.94
N ALA A 200 -22.37 -7.85 2.19
CA ALA A 200 -21.52 -7.38 3.30
C ALA A 200 -21.21 -5.90 3.15
N ALA A 201 -21.27 -5.16 4.25
CA ALA A 201 -20.85 -3.76 4.26
C ALA A 201 -19.34 -3.63 4.01
N THR A 202 -18.92 -2.52 3.41
CA THR A 202 -17.51 -2.15 3.32
C THR A 202 -16.91 -2.01 4.72
N LEU A 203 -15.79 -2.67 4.97
CA LEU A 203 -15.07 -2.57 6.23
C LEU A 203 -14.13 -1.36 6.19
N PHE A 204 -13.99 -0.67 7.31
CA PHE A 204 -13.02 0.42 7.43
C PHE A 204 -12.59 0.62 8.88
N ASP A 205 -11.38 1.18 9.08
CA ASP A 205 -10.82 1.51 10.39
C ASP A 205 -11.31 2.86 10.92
#